data_f77c8f102bdae0f40886572e6a8ce24e
#
_entry.id   f77c8f102bdae0f40886572e6a8ce24e
#
_cell.length_a   1.000
_cell.length_b   1.000
_cell.length_c   1.000
_cell.angle_alpha   90.00
_cell.angle_beta   90.00
_cell.angle_gamma   90.00
#
_symmetry.space_group_name_H-M   'P 1'
#
loop_
_entity.id
_entity.type
_entity.pdbx_description
1 polymer ?
#
loop_
_entity_poly.entity_id
_entity_poly.type
_entity_poly.pdbx_seq_one_letter_code
_entity_poly.pdbx_strand_id
1 'polypeptide(L)'
;KIIDKLNQKGIHISFEVFPPKTDAGFDKVLSATDEIAKLNPSYISVTYGAGGGTSKNTAKIASHIKDDLGVMSLAHLTCASSTKEEVGEVIENLKAHGIENILALRGDIPEGMTFPDGDRFHYAYELVQEIKKHGDFCIGAACYPEGHVEQEHKEDDIRYLKQKVDSGVDFLTTQMFFDNDIHYNFLYRIREAGITVPVLPGIMPITSAAQMKRSQELSGTVFPRRFLAILDRFGSSPEAMKQAGIAYATDQIIDLLANGVNNIHIYSMNKPEIAIAIMNNLSEIIKC
;
A
#
# COMPACT_ATOMS: atom_id res chain seq x y z
N LYS A 1 -2.51 17.64 -2.28
CA LYS A 1 -1.64 16.46 -2.11
C LYS A 1 -2.21 15.52 -1.07
N ILE A 2 -1.79 14.25 -1.10
CA ILE A 2 -2.27 13.26 -0.11
C ILE A 2 -1.91 13.68 1.31
N ILE A 3 -0.71 14.17 1.56
CA ILE A 3 -0.30 14.61 2.90
C ILE A 3 -1.23 15.71 3.46
N ASP A 4 -1.70 16.61 2.63
CA ASP A 4 -2.62 17.67 3.03
C ASP A 4 -3.96 17.08 3.49
N LYS A 5 -4.40 15.99 2.85
CA LYS A 5 -5.61 15.27 3.22
C LYS A 5 -5.44 14.48 4.52
N LEU A 6 -4.31 13.78 4.67
CA LEU A 6 -4.02 12.97 5.86
C LEU A 6 -3.88 13.78 7.14
N ASN A 7 -3.53 15.05 7.02
CA ASN A 7 -3.41 16.00 8.15
C ASN A 7 -4.75 16.68 8.52
N GLN A 8 -5.82 16.46 7.75
CA GLN A 8 -7.14 16.96 8.11
C GLN A 8 -7.77 16.13 9.23
N LYS A 9 -8.69 16.74 9.99
CA LYS A 9 -9.50 16.01 10.95
C LYS A 9 -10.47 15.07 10.24
N GLY A 10 -10.76 13.94 10.86
CA GLY A 10 -11.69 12.94 10.36
C GLY A 10 -11.01 11.62 10.00
N ILE A 11 -11.80 10.68 9.56
CA ILE A 11 -11.35 9.34 9.16
C ILE A 11 -11.07 9.33 7.65
N HIS A 12 -9.92 8.83 7.26
CA HIS A 12 -9.47 8.76 5.88
C HIS A 12 -9.26 7.31 5.46
N ILE A 13 -10.11 6.83 4.56
CA ILE A 13 -10.00 5.49 3.98
C ILE A 13 -9.45 5.61 2.56
N SER A 14 -8.49 4.78 2.21
CA SER A 14 -7.91 4.68 0.87
C SER A 14 -7.85 3.23 0.42
N PHE A 15 -7.79 3.03 -0.89
CA PHE A 15 -7.75 1.69 -1.49
C PHE A 15 -6.57 1.55 -2.43
N GLU A 16 -6.15 0.30 -2.64
CA GLU A 16 -5.15 -0.06 -3.62
C GLU A 16 -5.76 -0.86 -4.77
N VAL A 17 -5.37 -0.51 -5.99
CA VAL A 17 -5.61 -1.28 -7.20
C VAL A 17 -4.27 -1.62 -7.86
N PHE A 18 -4.25 -2.65 -8.71
CA PHE A 18 -3.05 -3.04 -9.43
C PHE A 18 -3.33 -3.20 -10.92
N PRO A 19 -2.39 -2.79 -11.78
CA PRO A 19 -2.53 -2.94 -13.21
C PRO A 19 -2.60 -4.41 -13.61
N PRO A 20 -3.29 -4.74 -14.70
CA PRO A 20 -3.39 -6.10 -15.18
C PRO A 20 -2.04 -6.57 -15.73
N LYS A 21 -1.81 -7.88 -15.70
CA LYS A 21 -0.60 -8.49 -16.29
C LYS A 21 -0.58 -8.43 -17.82
N THR A 22 -1.74 -8.29 -18.44
CA THR A 22 -1.93 -8.22 -19.90
C THR A 22 -2.97 -7.16 -20.24
N ASP A 23 -2.86 -6.57 -21.43
CA ASP A 23 -3.78 -5.52 -21.87
C ASP A 23 -5.25 -5.98 -21.93
N ALA A 24 -5.51 -7.26 -22.15
CA ALA A 24 -6.85 -7.84 -22.16
C ALA A 24 -7.61 -7.70 -20.81
N GLY A 25 -6.89 -7.46 -19.71
CA GLY A 25 -7.46 -7.23 -18.39
C GLY A 25 -7.69 -5.75 -18.03
N PHE A 26 -7.31 -4.81 -18.90
CA PHE A 26 -7.26 -3.39 -18.58
C PHE A 26 -8.65 -2.81 -18.27
N ASP A 27 -9.63 -3.06 -19.11
CA ASP A 27 -11.01 -2.57 -18.92
C ASP A 27 -11.64 -3.11 -17.63
N LYS A 28 -11.30 -4.35 -17.24
CA LYS A 28 -11.77 -4.93 -15.99
C LYS A 28 -11.18 -4.20 -14.77
N VAL A 29 -9.93 -3.80 -14.84
CA VAL A 29 -9.28 -3.02 -13.75
C VAL A 29 -9.89 -1.63 -13.68
N LEU A 30 -10.11 -0.95 -14.81
CA LEU A 30 -10.78 0.35 -14.83
C LEU A 30 -12.19 0.25 -14.23
N SER A 31 -12.98 -0.72 -14.66
CA SER A 31 -14.33 -0.93 -14.11
C SER A 31 -14.31 -1.19 -12.59
N ALA A 32 -13.36 -1.97 -12.09
CA ALA A 32 -13.20 -2.19 -10.65
C ALA A 32 -12.80 -0.90 -9.92
N THR A 33 -11.94 -0.10 -10.54
CA THR A 33 -11.50 1.20 -10.02
C THR A 33 -12.67 2.19 -9.95
N ASP A 34 -13.51 2.24 -10.98
CA ASP A 34 -14.72 3.07 -11.03
C ASP A 34 -15.69 2.75 -9.87
N GLU A 35 -15.90 1.45 -9.61
CA GLU A 35 -16.76 1.04 -8.48
C GLU A 35 -16.14 1.40 -7.11
N ILE A 36 -14.82 1.28 -6.95
CA ILE A 36 -14.12 1.68 -5.73
C ILE A 36 -14.18 3.20 -5.54
N ALA A 37 -14.05 3.98 -6.61
CA ALA A 37 -14.10 5.44 -6.55
C ALA A 37 -15.47 5.97 -6.05
N LYS A 38 -16.56 5.26 -6.32
CA LYS A 38 -17.90 5.60 -5.80
C LYS A 38 -18.00 5.56 -4.27
N LEU A 39 -17.05 4.91 -3.60
CA LEU A 39 -16.97 4.88 -2.14
C LEU A 39 -16.37 6.16 -1.53
N ASN A 40 -16.06 7.16 -2.37
CA ASN A 40 -15.42 8.43 -1.97
C ASN A 40 -14.14 8.26 -1.13
N PRO A 41 -13.18 7.46 -1.58
CA PRO A 41 -11.93 7.29 -0.86
C PRO A 41 -11.12 8.58 -0.81
N SER A 42 -10.28 8.72 0.20
CA SER A 42 -9.33 9.83 0.30
C SER A 42 -8.32 9.84 -0.84
N TYR A 43 -7.92 8.67 -1.29
CA TYR A 43 -7.13 8.45 -2.51
C TYR A 43 -7.20 6.97 -2.93
N ILE A 44 -6.79 6.69 -4.16
CA ILE A 44 -6.58 5.32 -4.65
C ILE A 44 -5.13 5.19 -5.09
N SER A 45 -4.43 4.16 -4.58
CA SER A 45 -3.08 3.83 -5.01
C SER A 45 -3.09 2.84 -6.17
N VAL A 46 -2.11 2.97 -7.06
CA VAL A 46 -1.92 2.07 -8.20
C VAL A 46 -0.54 1.45 -8.11
N THR A 47 -0.49 0.12 -7.97
CA THR A 47 0.80 -0.57 -7.83
C THR A 47 1.63 -0.49 -9.11
N TYR A 48 2.95 -0.64 -8.94
CA TYR A 48 3.90 -0.76 -10.04
C TYR A 48 4.06 -2.25 -10.41
N GLY A 49 3.86 -2.60 -11.66
CA GLY A 49 3.94 -4.01 -12.06
C GLY A 49 5.36 -4.56 -12.03
N ALA A 50 5.51 -5.76 -11.52
CA ALA A 50 6.79 -6.45 -11.50
C ALA A 50 7.38 -6.58 -12.91
N GLY A 51 8.63 -6.14 -13.11
CA GLY A 51 9.36 -6.31 -14.38
C GLY A 51 9.29 -5.14 -15.37
N GLY A 52 8.88 -3.93 -14.95
CA GLY A 52 8.99 -2.71 -15.78
C GLY A 52 7.98 -2.57 -16.93
N GLY A 53 7.41 -3.67 -17.44
CA GLY A 53 6.50 -3.66 -18.60
C GLY A 53 5.12 -3.03 -18.36
N THR A 54 4.75 -2.79 -17.12
CA THR A 54 3.43 -2.26 -16.73
C THR A 54 3.47 -0.80 -16.24
N SER A 55 4.62 -0.14 -16.24
CA SER A 55 4.77 1.26 -15.83
C SER A 55 3.82 2.21 -16.57
N LYS A 56 3.66 2.00 -17.88
CA LYS A 56 2.70 2.74 -18.71
C LYS A 56 1.25 2.56 -18.26
N ASN A 57 0.90 1.36 -17.79
CA ASN A 57 -0.43 1.06 -17.29
C ASN A 57 -0.67 1.70 -15.92
N THR A 58 0.34 1.78 -15.04
CA THR A 58 0.27 2.50 -13.77
C THR A 58 -0.07 3.98 -14.00
N ALA A 59 0.65 4.67 -14.90
CA ALA A 59 0.38 6.07 -15.20
C ALA A 59 -1.02 6.27 -15.78
N LYS A 60 -1.48 5.42 -16.71
CA LYS A 60 -2.82 5.50 -17.30
C LYS A 60 -3.93 5.32 -16.25
N ILE A 61 -3.81 4.32 -15.37
CA ILE A 61 -4.81 4.10 -14.31
C ILE A 61 -4.79 5.26 -13.31
N ALA A 62 -3.60 5.75 -12.93
CA ALA A 62 -3.48 6.89 -12.02
C ALA A 62 -4.09 8.17 -12.62
N SER A 63 -3.92 8.41 -13.93
CA SER A 63 -4.56 9.53 -14.65
C SER A 63 -6.08 9.36 -14.68
N HIS A 64 -6.58 8.17 -15.01
CA HIS A 64 -8.01 7.88 -14.98
C HIS A 64 -8.64 8.17 -13.61
N ILE A 65 -8.00 7.72 -12.52
CA ILE A 65 -8.45 8.00 -11.15
C ILE A 65 -8.54 9.51 -10.89
N LYS A 66 -7.52 10.25 -11.31
CA LYS A 66 -7.44 11.69 -11.06
C LYS A 66 -8.36 12.49 -11.99
N ASP A 67 -8.28 12.25 -13.30
CA ASP A 67 -8.86 13.14 -14.33
C ASP A 67 -10.33 12.78 -14.62
N ASP A 68 -10.68 11.49 -14.65
CA ASP A 68 -12.02 11.02 -14.97
C ASP A 68 -12.88 10.82 -13.71
N LEU A 69 -12.28 10.33 -12.61
CA LEU A 69 -13.03 10.01 -11.38
C LEU A 69 -12.92 11.10 -10.30
N GLY A 70 -12.04 12.09 -10.47
CA GLY A 70 -11.86 13.20 -9.52
C GLY A 70 -11.32 12.79 -8.15
N VAL A 71 -10.70 11.62 -8.04
CA VAL A 71 -10.09 11.09 -6.81
C VAL A 71 -8.58 11.30 -6.84
N MET A 72 -7.96 11.63 -5.73
CA MET A 72 -6.49 11.70 -5.67
C MET A 72 -5.89 10.33 -5.97
N SER A 73 -4.86 10.30 -6.83
CA SER A 73 -4.12 9.08 -7.16
C SER A 73 -2.74 9.06 -6.52
N LEU A 74 -2.28 7.88 -6.13
CA LEU A 74 -0.93 7.59 -5.66
C LEU A 74 -0.30 6.57 -6.59
N ALA A 75 0.69 6.96 -7.39
CA ALA A 75 1.40 6.02 -8.26
C ALA A 75 2.55 5.35 -7.49
N HIS A 76 2.61 4.02 -7.49
CA HIS A 76 3.80 3.32 -7.00
C HIS A 76 4.92 3.43 -8.02
N LEU A 77 6.15 3.52 -7.53
CA LEU A 77 7.37 3.51 -8.33
C LEU A 77 8.41 2.65 -7.64
N THR A 78 8.98 1.69 -8.38
CA THR A 78 10.07 0.82 -7.88
C THR A 78 11.38 1.13 -8.59
N CYS A 79 12.51 0.86 -7.94
CA CYS A 79 13.82 1.21 -8.47
C CYS A 79 14.78 0.02 -8.70
N ALA A 80 14.57 -1.13 -8.06
CA ALA A 80 15.56 -2.21 -8.11
C ALA A 80 15.67 -2.88 -9.50
N SER A 81 14.57 -2.91 -10.27
CA SER A 81 14.53 -3.56 -11.58
C SER A 81 14.82 -2.64 -12.75
N SER A 82 14.94 -1.32 -12.55
CA SER A 82 15.11 -0.30 -13.59
C SER A 82 16.42 0.47 -13.41
N THR A 83 16.97 0.97 -14.51
CA THR A 83 18.12 1.88 -14.48
C THR A 83 17.71 3.24 -13.91
N LYS A 84 18.68 4.05 -13.49
CA LYS A 84 18.43 5.41 -13.01
C LYS A 84 17.79 6.30 -14.07
N GLU A 85 18.18 6.11 -15.33
CA GLU A 85 17.60 6.81 -16.48
C GLU A 85 16.14 6.44 -16.69
N GLU A 86 15.81 5.13 -16.71
CA GLU A 86 14.42 4.65 -16.82
C GLU A 86 13.54 5.15 -15.66
N VAL A 87 14.07 5.17 -14.43
CA VAL A 87 13.36 5.74 -13.28
C VAL A 87 13.08 7.22 -13.49
N GLY A 88 14.05 7.99 -13.97
CA GLY A 88 13.89 9.41 -14.32
C GLY A 88 12.80 9.63 -15.37
N GLU A 89 12.80 8.83 -16.45
CA GLU A 89 11.76 8.89 -17.49
C GLU A 89 10.36 8.61 -16.92
N VAL A 90 10.22 7.63 -16.02
CA VAL A 90 8.94 7.33 -15.39
C VAL A 90 8.47 8.50 -14.50
N ILE A 91 9.37 9.13 -13.73
CA ILE A 91 9.03 10.29 -12.91
C ILE A 91 8.54 11.45 -13.79
N GLU A 92 9.26 11.77 -14.88
CA GLU A 92 8.84 12.81 -15.80
C GLU A 92 7.51 12.49 -16.50
N ASN A 93 7.28 11.22 -16.84
CA ASN A 93 6.00 10.79 -17.39
C ASN A 93 4.85 10.96 -16.39
N LEU A 94 5.03 10.58 -15.12
CA LEU A 94 4.02 10.82 -14.06
C LEU A 94 3.74 12.31 -13.90
N LYS A 95 4.78 13.13 -13.89
CA LYS A 95 4.68 14.60 -13.82
C LYS A 95 3.90 15.18 -15.01
N ALA A 96 4.20 14.72 -16.23
CA ALA A 96 3.50 15.15 -17.44
C ALA A 96 2.00 14.82 -17.41
N HIS A 97 1.60 13.75 -16.70
CA HIS A 97 0.21 13.37 -16.44
C HIS A 97 -0.39 14.10 -15.22
N GLY A 98 0.34 15.04 -14.60
CA GLY A 98 -0.11 15.78 -13.42
C GLY A 98 -0.29 14.91 -12.17
N ILE A 99 0.40 13.77 -12.08
CA ILE A 99 0.44 12.94 -10.87
C ILE A 99 1.38 13.59 -9.86
N GLU A 100 0.85 13.94 -8.69
CA GLU A 100 1.57 14.68 -7.65
C GLU A 100 2.01 13.80 -6.46
N ASN A 101 1.56 12.55 -6.41
CA ASN A 101 1.80 11.66 -5.27
C ASN A 101 2.44 10.36 -5.76
N ILE A 102 3.59 9.99 -5.19
CA ILE A 102 4.37 8.80 -5.54
C ILE A 102 4.65 7.97 -4.29
N LEU A 103 4.38 6.67 -4.33
CA LEU A 103 4.85 5.73 -3.32
C LEU A 103 6.20 5.16 -3.78
N ALA A 104 7.27 5.59 -3.12
CA ALA A 104 8.64 5.19 -3.43
C ALA A 104 8.98 3.85 -2.78
N LEU A 105 9.27 2.84 -3.59
CA LEU A 105 9.56 1.47 -3.18
C LEU A 105 10.90 1.00 -3.76
N ARG A 106 11.58 0.09 -3.07
CA ARG A 106 12.71 -0.61 -3.68
C ARG A 106 12.20 -1.52 -4.81
N GLY A 107 11.14 -2.23 -4.56
CA GLY A 107 10.65 -3.33 -5.37
C GLY A 107 11.38 -4.64 -5.09
N ASP A 108 10.85 -5.73 -5.64
CA ASP A 108 11.45 -7.05 -5.57
C ASP A 108 12.63 -7.16 -6.55
N ILE A 109 13.67 -7.88 -6.16
CA ILE A 109 14.78 -8.18 -7.06
C ILE A 109 14.35 -9.33 -7.96
N PRO A 110 14.35 -9.17 -9.29
CA PRO A 110 13.99 -10.24 -10.21
C PRO A 110 14.86 -11.48 -10.03
N GLU A 111 14.25 -12.65 -10.16
CA GLU A 111 14.97 -13.93 -10.06
C GLU A 111 16.13 -13.99 -11.06
N GLY A 112 17.31 -14.40 -10.57
CA GLY A 112 18.54 -14.47 -11.37
C GLY A 112 19.28 -13.14 -11.56
N MET A 113 18.76 -12.03 -11.00
CA MET A 113 19.46 -10.74 -10.98
C MET A 113 20.30 -10.65 -9.72
N THR A 114 21.60 -10.35 -9.86
CA THR A 114 22.43 -9.96 -8.71
C THR A 114 21.95 -8.62 -8.15
N PHE A 115 22.14 -8.40 -6.83
CA PHE A 115 21.76 -7.13 -6.22
C PHE A 115 22.32 -5.94 -7.04
N PRO A 116 21.59 -4.83 -7.16
CA PRO A 116 21.81 -3.83 -8.20
C PRO A 116 23.27 -3.38 -8.30
N ASP A 117 23.73 -3.34 -9.52
CA ASP A 117 25.02 -2.78 -9.90
C ASP A 117 24.92 -1.24 -10.08
N GLY A 118 26.03 -0.59 -10.39
CA GLY A 118 26.21 0.86 -10.29
C GLY A 118 25.21 1.77 -11.03
N ASP A 119 24.42 1.24 -11.98
CA ASP A 119 23.46 2.02 -12.77
C ASP A 119 22.03 1.98 -12.23
N ARG A 120 21.81 1.41 -11.04
CA ARG A 120 20.50 1.29 -10.40
C ARG A 120 20.51 1.90 -9.01
N PHE A 121 19.33 2.25 -8.52
CA PHE A 121 19.16 2.59 -7.11
C PHE A 121 19.07 1.31 -6.28
N HIS A 122 19.77 1.29 -5.15
CA HIS A 122 19.83 0.11 -4.28
C HIS A 122 18.69 0.08 -3.27
N TYR A 123 18.25 1.23 -2.83
CA TYR A 123 17.27 1.36 -1.76
C TYR A 123 16.25 2.45 -2.05
N ALA A 124 15.08 2.32 -1.43
CA ALA A 124 13.99 3.28 -1.60
C ALA A 124 14.36 4.72 -1.18
N TYR A 125 15.30 4.92 -0.21
CA TYR A 125 15.71 6.26 0.19
C TYR A 125 16.44 7.01 -0.94
N GLU A 126 17.19 6.30 -1.79
CA GLU A 126 17.86 6.89 -2.96
C GLU A 126 16.82 7.31 -4.01
N LEU A 127 15.77 6.49 -4.20
CA LEU A 127 14.65 6.83 -5.06
C LEU A 127 13.90 8.06 -4.54
N VAL A 128 13.67 8.17 -3.23
CA VAL A 128 13.05 9.37 -2.63
C VAL A 128 13.86 10.62 -2.95
N GLN A 129 15.19 10.55 -2.81
CA GLN A 129 16.09 11.66 -3.15
C GLN A 129 16.03 12.03 -4.63
N GLU A 130 15.90 11.03 -5.51
CA GLU A 130 15.76 11.25 -6.95
C GLU A 130 14.44 11.93 -7.28
N ILE A 131 13.30 11.41 -6.78
CA ILE A 131 11.97 12.00 -7.02
C ILE A 131 11.97 13.49 -6.64
N LYS A 132 12.61 13.87 -5.53
CA LYS A 132 12.70 15.28 -5.08
C LYS A 132 13.43 16.20 -6.06
N LYS A 133 14.36 15.70 -6.86
CA LYS A 133 15.05 16.51 -7.88
C LYS A 133 14.13 16.84 -9.05
N HIS A 134 13.12 16.02 -9.31
CA HIS A 134 12.20 16.19 -10.44
C HIS A 134 11.02 17.12 -10.15
N GLY A 135 10.75 17.45 -8.89
CA GLY A 135 9.69 18.41 -8.57
C GLY A 135 9.12 18.26 -7.17
N ASP A 136 8.04 18.99 -6.93
CA ASP A 136 7.32 19.04 -5.65
C ASP A 136 6.28 17.91 -5.58
N PHE A 137 6.73 16.67 -5.43
CA PHE A 137 5.88 15.51 -5.20
C PHE A 137 5.60 15.28 -3.70
N CYS A 138 4.42 14.76 -3.39
CA CYS A 138 4.12 14.13 -2.11
C CYS A 138 4.61 12.68 -2.17
N ILE A 139 5.50 12.31 -1.28
CA ILE A 139 6.20 11.03 -1.33
C ILE A 139 5.76 10.15 -0.16
N GLY A 140 5.08 9.03 -0.47
CA GLY A 140 4.85 7.94 0.46
C GLY A 140 5.96 6.90 0.39
N ALA A 141 6.10 6.09 1.44
CA ALA A 141 6.99 4.93 1.45
C ALA A 141 6.41 3.78 2.27
N ALA A 142 6.88 2.56 2.02
CA ALA A 142 6.48 1.39 2.79
C ALA A 142 7.22 1.29 4.12
N CYS A 143 6.55 0.74 5.14
CA CYS A 143 7.14 0.32 6.41
C CYS A 143 6.58 -1.05 6.84
N TYR A 144 7.27 -1.71 7.75
CA TYR A 144 7.04 -3.12 8.08
C TYR A 144 6.86 -3.29 9.58
N PRO A 145 5.61 -3.39 10.08
CA PRO A 145 5.36 -3.55 11.52
C PRO A 145 6.01 -4.79 12.14
N GLU A 146 6.10 -5.88 11.37
CA GLU A 146 6.73 -7.13 11.80
C GLU A 146 8.23 -7.21 11.47
N GLY A 147 8.78 -6.19 10.78
CA GLY A 147 10.12 -6.14 10.21
C GLY A 147 10.15 -6.64 8.76
N HIS A 148 11.14 -6.18 7.99
CA HIS A 148 11.34 -6.62 6.61
C HIS A 148 11.89 -8.05 6.60
N VAL A 149 11.40 -8.90 5.69
CA VAL A 149 11.78 -10.33 5.60
C VAL A 149 13.28 -10.58 5.40
N GLU A 150 13.98 -9.63 4.79
CA GLU A 150 15.42 -9.71 4.55
C GLU A 150 16.26 -9.19 5.73
N GLN A 151 15.65 -8.65 6.80
CA GLN A 151 16.37 -8.09 7.94
C GLN A 151 16.47 -9.10 9.08
N GLU A 152 17.70 -9.35 9.53
CA GLU A 152 17.97 -10.22 10.69
C GLU A 152 17.58 -9.54 12.01
N HIS A 153 17.73 -8.20 12.08
CA HIS A 153 17.50 -7.43 13.31
C HIS A 153 16.45 -6.34 13.10
N LYS A 154 15.38 -6.38 13.89
CA LYS A 154 14.29 -5.39 13.85
C LYS A 154 14.71 -3.96 14.19
N GLU A 155 15.78 -3.78 14.95
CA GLU A 155 16.33 -2.45 15.29
C GLU A 155 16.95 -1.78 14.08
N ASP A 156 17.66 -2.54 13.25
CA ASP A 156 18.23 -2.05 12.00
C ASP A 156 17.15 -1.58 11.03
N ASP A 157 16.01 -2.28 10.98
CA ASP A 157 14.90 -1.92 10.13
C ASP A 157 14.32 -0.53 10.48
N ILE A 158 14.21 -0.20 11.78
CA ILE A 158 13.79 1.14 12.23
C ILE A 158 14.82 2.20 11.87
N ARG A 159 16.11 1.90 11.97
CA ARG A 159 17.19 2.82 11.57
C ARG A 159 17.14 3.12 10.07
N TYR A 160 16.94 2.11 9.23
CA TYR A 160 16.78 2.29 7.78
C TYR A 160 15.48 3.01 7.43
N LEU A 161 14.41 2.75 8.18
CA LEU A 161 13.16 3.50 8.03
C LEU A 161 13.36 4.97 8.37
N LYS A 162 14.09 5.30 9.44
CA LYS A 162 14.43 6.68 9.79
C LYS A 162 15.23 7.36 8.69
N GLN A 163 16.26 6.71 8.17
CA GLN A 163 17.03 7.23 7.03
C GLN A 163 16.16 7.51 5.83
N LYS A 164 15.22 6.61 5.52
CA LYS A 164 14.27 6.77 4.41
C LYS A 164 13.33 7.96 4.65
N VAL A 165 12.81 8.13 5.86
CA VAL A 165 11.94 9.26 6.21
C VAL A 165 12.72 10.58 6.13
N ASP A 166 13.95 10.62 6.66
CA ASP A 166 14.81 11.81 6.61
C ASP A 166 15.22 12.22 5.19
N SER A 167 15.13 11.30 4.23
CA SER A 167 15.34 11.60 2.81
C SER A 167 14.20 12.44 2.21
N GLY A 168 13.07 12.58 2.93
CA GLY A 168 11.95 13.44 2.57
C GLY A 168 10.67 12.72 2.23
N VAL A 169 10.37 11.64 2.92
CA VAL A 169 9.07 10.96 2.89
C VAL A 169 8.05 11.75 3.68
N ASP A 170 6.85 11.94 3.13
CA ASP A 170 5.77 12.69 3.74
C ASP A 170 4.83 11.81 4.57
N PHE A 171 4.66 10.52 4.22
CA PHE A 171 3.85 9.56 4.95
C PHE A 171 4.31 8.11 4.71
N LEU A 172 3.87 7.21 5.58
CA LEU A 172 4.19 5.78 5.51
C LEU A 172 2.91 4.96 5.34
N THR A 173 3.00 3.89 4.54
CA THR A 173 1.97 2.83 4.48
C THR A 173 2.59 1.53 4.95
N THR A 174 1.92 0.82 5.88
CA THR A 174 2.48 -0.43 6.39
C THR A 174 2.28 -1.59 5.43
N GLN A 175 3.20 -2.56 5.44
CA GLN A 175 2.88 -3.91 4.99
C GLN A 175 1.70 -4.45 5.80
N MET A 176 0.92 -5.39 5.22
CA MET A 176 -0.18 -6.04 5.91
C MET A 176 0.28 -6.70 7.22
N PHE A 177 -0.59 -6.66 8.20
CA PHE A 177 -0.48 -7.35 9.48
C PHE A 177 -1.88 -7.76 9.93
N PHE A 178 -1.97 -8.72 10.86
CA PHE A 178 -3.25 -9.31 11.28
C PHE A 178 -3.50 -9.22 12.79
N ASP A 179 -2.60 -8.56 13.50
CA ASP A 179 -2.68 -8.28 14.93
C ASP A 179 -2.37 -6.79 15.16
N ASN A 180 -3.34 -6.04 15.68
CA ASN A 180 -3.20 -4.60 15.89
C ASN A 180 -2.17 -4.26 16.98
N ASP A 181 -1.93 -5.14 17.95
CA ASP A 181 -0.89 -4.94 18.96
C ASP A 181 0.50 -4.82 18.33
N ILE A 182 0.76 -5.53 17.22
CA ILE A 182 2.00 -5.41 16.44
C ILE A 182 2.11 -4.00 15.87
N HIS A 183 1.03 -3.44 15.34
CA HIS A 183 1.01 -2.09 14.79
C HIS A 183 1.22 -1.03 15.87
N TYR A 184 0.54 -1.14 17.02
CA TYR A 184 0.69 -0.20 18.13
C TYR A 184 2.12 -0.20 18.68
N ASN A 185 2.71 -1.38 18.86
CA ASN A 185 4.09 -1.53 19.27
C ASN A 185 5.08 -0.92 18.25
N PHE A 186 4.83 -1.16 16.96
CA PHE A 186 5.61 -0.55 15.89
C PHE A 186 5.51 0.98 15.93
N LEU A 187 4.32 1.56 16.08
CA LEU A 187 4.13 3.00 16.19
C LEU A 187 4.93 3.58 17.35
N TYR A 188 4.88 2.95 18.52
CA TYR A 188 5.65 3.38 19.68
C TYR A 188 7.15 3.43 19.35
N ARG A 189 7.72 2.35 18.81
CA ARG A 189 9.14 2.24 18.50
C ARG A 189 9.61 3.27 17.47
N ILE A 190 8.83 3.52 16.42
CA ILE A 190 9.21 4.52 15.40
C ILE A 190 9.08 5.94 15.93
N ARG A 191 8.14 6.23 16.84
CA ARG A 191 8.03 7.53 17.51
C ARG A 191 9.23 7.79 18.44
N GLU A 192 9.69 6.78 19.18
CA GLU A 192 10.94 6.86 19.95
C GLU A 192 12.16 7.13 19.07
N ALA A 193 12.20 6.57 17.85
CA ALA A 193 13.25 6.86 16.87
C ALA A 193 13.10 8.24 16.19
N GLY A 194 12.11 9.05 16.57
CA GLY A 194 11.90 10.40 16.01
C GLY A 194 11.25 10.41 14.63
N ILE A 195 10.55 9.35 14.23
CA ILE A 195 9.74 9.32 13.01
C ILE A 195 8.35 9.83 13.38
N THR A 196 7.94 10.99 12.84
CA THR A 196 6.70 11.67 13.20
C THR A 196 5.68 11.75 12.06
N VAL A 197 6.04 11.39 10.85
CA VAL A 197 5.13 11.39 9.68
C VAL A 197 3.90 10.50 9.91
N PRO A 198 2.76 10.78 9.27
CA PRO A 198 1.59 9.91 9.31
C PRO A 198 1.91 8.49 8.87
N VAL A 199 1.32 7.50 9.55
CA VAL A 199 1.44 6.08 9.22
C VAL A 199 0.05 5.51 8.96
N LEU A 200 -0.14 4.95 7.78
CA LEU A 200 -1.39 4.31 7.38
C LEU A 200 -1.25 2.79 7.53
N PRO A 201 -1.98 2.14 8.44
CA PRO A 201 -2.04 0.69 8.47
C PRO A 201 -2.62 0.15 7.17
N GLY A 202 -1.89 -0.77 6.56
CA GLY A 202 -2.32 -1.52 5.37
C GLY A 202 -3.12 -2.75 5.78
N ILE A 203 -4.41 -2.76 5.50
CA ILE A 203 -5.33 -3.85 5.86
C ILE A 203 -5.60 -4.73 4.65
N MET A 204 -5.32 -6.02 4.79
CA MET A 204 -5.56 -7.02 3.76
C MET A 204 -6.73 -7.93 4.14
N PRO A 205 -7.89 -7.78 3.50
CA PRO A 205 -9.00 -8.74 3.68
C PRO A 205 -8.65 -10.09 3.08
N ILE A 206 -8.39 -11.09 3.90
CA ILE A 206 -8.10 -12.46 3.43
C ILE A 206 -9.42 -13.21 3.25
N THR A 207 -9.74 -13.52 2.01
CA THR A 207 -11.03 -14.13 1.62
C THR A 207 -10.93 -15.58 1.12
N SER A 208 -9.73 -16.15 1.16
CA SER A 208 -9.49 -17.56 0.83
C SER A 208 -8.23 -18.10 1.48
N ALA A 209 -8.17 -19.42 1.69
CA ALA A 209 -6.98 -20.10 2.19
C ALA A 209 -5.76 -19.94 1.27
N ALA A 210 -5.98 -19.94 -0.04
CA ALA A 210 -4.91 -19.75 -1.02
C ALA A 210 -4.31 -18.33 -0.91
N GLN A 211 -5.15 -17.30 -0.72
CA GLN A 211 -4.68 -15.94 -0.51
C GLN A 211 -3.86 -15.82 0.78
N MET A 212 -4.32 -16.44 1.88
CA MET A 212 -3.57 -16.45 3.14
C MET A 212 -2.18 -17.04 2.96
N LYS A 213 -2.07 -18.25 2.37
CA LYS A 213 -0.78 -18.89 2.11
C LYS A 213 0.15 -18.02 1.29
N ARG A 214 -0.35 -17.44 0.19
CA ARG A 214 0.41 -16.54 -0.66
C ARG A 214 0.87 -15.28 0.08
N SER A 215 0.00 -14.69 0.90
CA SER A 215 0.35 -13.51 1.70
C SER A 215 1.48 -13.82 2.67
N GLN A 216 1.44 -14.96 3.34
CA GLN A 216 2.49 -15.40 4.26
C GLN A 216 3.82 -15.64 3.54
N GLU A 217 3.79 -16.30 2.38
CA GLU A 217 4.99 -16.56 1.58
C GLU A 217 5.66 -15.28 1.10
N LEU A 218 4.88 -14.26 0.70
CA LEU A 218 5.40 -13.01 0.15
C LEU A 218 5.86 -12.00 1.21
N SER A 219 5.17 -11.90 2.34
CA SER A 219 5.42 -10.86 3.35
C SER A 219 6.02 -11.36 4.66
N GLY A 220 6.08 -12.68 4.86
CA GLY A 220 6.51 -13.26 6.12
C GLY A 220 5.59 -12.96 7.31
N THR A 221 4.39 -12.38 7.06
CA THR A 221 3.46 -11.98 8.11
C THR A 221 2.97 -13.15 8.95
N VAL A 222 2.77 -12.90 10.23
CA VAL A 222 2.29 -13.89 11.20
C VAL A 222 0.77 -13.77 11.35
N PHE A 223 0.06 -14.90 11.19
CA PHE A 223 -1.37 -14.95 11.43
C PHE A 223 -1.66 -15.31 12.89
N PRO A 224 -2.44 -14.49 13.62
CA PRO A 224 -2.79 -14.78 15.02
C PRO A 224 -3.73 -16.00 15.13
N ARG A 225 -3.73 -16.64 16.29
CA ARG A 225 -4.56 -17.83 16.56
C ARG A 225 -6.03 -17.63 16.22
N ARG A 226 -6.56 -16.43 16.48
CA ARG A 226 -7.95 -16.06 16.15
C ARG A 226 -8.22 -16.21 14.66
N PHE A 227 -7.31 -15.76 13.79
CA PHE A 227 -7.45 -15.86 12.34
C PHE A 227 -7.30 -17.32 11.87
N LEU A 228 -6.31 -18.06 12.42
CA LEU A 228 -6.11 -19.47 12.08
C LEU A 228 -7.34 -20.33 12.41
N ALA A 229 -8.02 -20.05 13.52
CA ALA A 229 -9.28 -20.73 13.88
C ALA A 229 -10.42 -20.45 12.87
N ILE A 230 -10.49 -19.22 12.34
CA ILE A 230 -11.42 -18.85 11.26
C ILE A 230 -11.11 -19.64 9.99
N LEU A 231 -9.84 -19.69 9.61
CA LEU A 231 -9.38 -20.42 8.44
C LEU A 231 -9.66 -21.92 8.54
N ASP A 232 -9.35 -22.52 9.70
CA ASP A 232 -9.58 -23.93 9.97
C ASP A 232 -11.07 -24.29 9.85
N ARG A 233 -11.93 -23.43 10.39
CA ARG A 233 -13.38 -23.66 10.38
C ARG A 233 -14.06 -23.38 9.04
N PHE A 234 -13.65 -22.33 8.33
CA PHE A 234 -14.38 -21.80 7.17
C PHE A 234 -13.59 -21.89 5.86
N GLY A 235 -12.29 -22.21 5.90
CA GLY A 235 -11.42 -22.17 4.72
C GLY A 235 -11.79 -23.09 3.56
N SER A 236 -12.59 -24.13 3.82
CA SER A 236 -13.12 -25.05 2.79
C SER A 236 -14.37 -24.52 2.07
N SER A 237 -15.03 -23.49 2.62
CA SER A 237 -16.22 -22.85 2.00
C SER A 237 -15.84 -21.45 1.52
N PRO A 238 -15.79 -21.20 0.19
CA PRO A 238 -15.40 -19.89 -0.36
C PRO A 238 -16.28 -18.73 0.15
N GLU A 239 -17.59 -18.94 0.24
CA GLU A 239 -18.55 -17.92 0.66
C GLU A 239 -18.38 -17.60 2.16
N ALA A 240 -18.27 -18.65 3.00
CA ALA A 240 -18.08 -18.49 4.44
C ALA A 240 -16.72 -17.84 4.75
N MET A 241 -15.66 -18.26 4.06
CA MET A 241 -14.33 -17.68 4.25
C MET A 241 -14.28 -16.21 3.79
N LYS A 242 -14.94 -15.87 2.67
CA LYS A 242 -15.07 -14.48 2.20
C LYS A 242 -15.77 -13.63 3.26
N GLN A 243 -16.89 -14.07 3.78
CA GLN A 243 -17.64 -13.35 4.81
C GLN A 243 -16.82 -13.18 6.09
N ALA A 244 -16.17 -14.25 6.57
CA ALA A 244 -15.37 -14.22 7.79
C ALA A 244 -14.12 -13.32 7.64
N GLY A 245 -13.47 -13.34 6.47
CA GLY A 245 -12.33 -12.49 6.16
C GLY A 245 -12.68 -10.99 6.10
N ILE A 246 -13.84 -10.65 5.53
CA ILE A 246 -14.36 -9.29 5.54
C ILE A 246 -14.69 -8.85 6.96
N ALA A 247 -15.34 -9.71 7.75
CA ALA A 247 -15.65 -9.40 9.15
C ALA A 247 -14.39 -9.18 9.99
N TYR A 248 -13.35 -10.01 9.80
CA TYR A 248 -12.07 -9.86 10.49
C TYR A 248 -11.38 -8.53 10.13
N ALA A 249 -11.28 -8.19 8.84
CA ALA A 249 -10.69 -6.94 8.41
C ALA A 249 -11.48 -5.72 8.91
N THR A 250 -12.81 -5.81 8.93
CA THR A 250 -13.68 -4.75 9.49
C THR A 250 -13.43 -4.55 10.98
N ASP A 251 -13.37 -5.64 11.76
CA ASP A 251 -13.09 -5.61 13.21
C ASP A 251 -11.70 -5.00 13.49
N GLN A 252 -10.70 -5.37 12.68
CA GLN A 252 -9.36 -4.79 12.76
C GLN A 252 -9.37 -3.28 12.51
N ILE A 253 -10.13 -2.81 11.52
CA ILE A 253 -10.27 -1.37 11.22
C ILE A 253 -11.00 -0.65 12.37
N ILE A 254 -12.06 -1.22 12.90
CA ILE A 254 -12.82 -0.63 14.02
C ILE A 254 -11.92 -0.44 15.24
N ASP A 255 -11.13 -1.44 15.59
CA ASP A 255 -10.19 -1.33 16.71
C ASP A 255 -9.14 -0.22 16.47
N LEU A 256 -8.56 -0.15 15.26
CA LEU A 256 -7.61 0.92 14.91
C LEU A 256 -8.24 2.31 15.04
N LEU A 257 -9.44 2.51 14.51
CA LEU A 257 -10.17 3.78 14.60
C LEU A 257 -10.51 4.14 16.04
N ALA A 258 -10.94 3.17 16.86
CA ALA A 258 -11.25 3.37 18.28
C ALA A 258 -10.01 3.79 19.10
N ASN A 259 -8.81 3.40 18.64
CA ASN A 259 -7.53 3.79 19.24
C ASN A 259 -6.88 5.02 18.58
N GLY A 260 -7.64 5.78 17.78
CA GLY A 260 -7.21 7.07 17.23
C GLY A 260 -6.35 6.97 15.96
N VAL A 261 -6.29 5.80 15.33
CA VAL A 261 -5.61 5.61 14.03
C VAL A 261 -6.61 5.91 12.92
N ASN A 262 -6.66 7.16 12.46
CA ASN A 262 -7.72 7.66 11.58
C ASN A 262 -7.43 7.52 10.08
N ASN A 263 -6.23 7.13 9.69
CA ASN A 263 -5.82 6.97 8.30
C ASN A 263 -5.65 5.49 7.98
N ILE A 264 -6.53 4.89 7.20
CA ILE A 264 -6.53 3.44 6.89
C ILE A 264 -6.33 3.21 5.39
N HIS A 265 -5.47 2.28 5.04
CA HIS A 265 -5.26 1.84 3.66
C HIS A 265 -5.73 0.39 3.48
N ILE A 266 -6.58 0.11 2.49
CA ILE A 266 -7.18 -1.20 2.26
C ILE A 266 -6.68 -1.78 0.94
N TYR A 267 -6.06 -2.95 1.01
CA TYR A 267 -5.63 -3.73 -0.15
C TYR A 267 -6.83 -4.46 -0.77
N SER A 268 -7.53 -3.79 -1.67
CA SER A 268 -8.80 -4.27 -2.24
C SER A 268 -8.67 -5.44 -3.21
N MET A 269 -7.46 -5.69 -3.71
CA MET A 269 -7.14 -6.76 -4.68
C MET A 269 -7.98 -6.68 -5.96
N ASN A 270 -8.29 -5.46 -6.45
CA ASN A 270 -9.20 -5.19 -7.57
C ASN A 270 -10.60 -5.85 -7.40
N LYS A 271 -11.06 -5.99 -6.16
CA LYS A 271 -12.35 -6.60 -5.81
C LYS A 271 -13.27 -5.56 -5.15
N PRO A 272 -14.01 -4.79 -5.95
CA PRO A 272 -14.86 -3.73 -5.41
C PRO A 272 -15.91 -4.25 -4.43
N GLU A 273 -16.41 -5.47 -4.62
CA GLU A 273 -17.40 -6.07 -3.72
C GLU A 273 -16.87 -6.25 -2.28
N ILE A 274 -15.55 -6.41 -2.10
CA ILE A 274 -14.94 -6.49 -0.76
C ILE A 274 -14.83 -5.09 -0.16
N ALA A 275 -14.38 -4.11 -0.94
CA ALA A 275 -14.30 -2.72 -0.53
C ALA A 275 -15.68 -2.19 -0.11
N ILE A 276 -16.71 -2.44 -0.94
CA ILE A 276 -18.10 -2.06 -0.65
C ILE A 276 -18.61 -2.70 0.64
N ALA A 277 -18.35 -4.00 0.85
CA ALA A 277 -18.79 -4.69 2.05
C ALA A 277 -18.14 -4.11 3.33
N ILE A 278 -16.85 -3.80 3.30
CA ILE A 278 -16.15 -3.17 4.43
C ILE A 278 -16.71 -1.76 4.67
N MET A 279 -16.87 -0.94 3.63
CA MET A 279 -17.39 0.42 3.77
C MET A 279 -18.83 0.44 4.29
N ASN A 280 -19.67 -0.50 3.88
CA ASN A 280 -21.03 -0.64 4.42
C ASN A 280 -21.01 -0.96 5.92
N ASN A 281 -20.10 -1.81 6.38
CA ASN A 281 -19.95 -2.12 7.79
C ASN A 281 -19.41 -0.93 8.62
N LEU A 282 -18.70 -0.01 7.97
CA LEU A 282 -18.12 1.19 8.61
C LEU A 282 -18.98 2.46 8.42
N SER A 283 -20.13 2.38 7.74
CA SER A 283 -20.89 3.52 7.22
C SER A 283 -21.28 4.57 8.26
N GLU A 284 -21.52 4.20 9.50
CA GLU A 284 -21.78 5.13 10.59
C GLU A 284 -20.49 5.54 11.34
N ILE A 285 -19.51 4.65 11.43
CA ILE A 285 -18.25 4.88 12.14
C ILE A 285 -17.42 5.96 11.46
N ILE A 286 -17.37 5.96 10.13
CA ILE A 286 -16.58 6.95 9.37
C ILE A 286 -17.16 8.37 9.37
N LYS A 287 -18.35 8.56 9.96
CA LYS A 287 -18.98 9.88 10.13
C LYS A 287 -18.62 10.54 11.47
N CYS A 288 -18.04 9.77 12.39
CA CYS A 288 -17.61 10.26 13.70
C CYS A 288 -16.27 11.02 13.59
#